data_ea18f601374b3b778078511d4d0bdbaf
#
_entry.id   ea18f601374b3b778078511d4d0bdbaf
#
_cell.length_a   1.000
_cell.length_b   1.000
_cell.length_c   1.000
_cell.angle_alpha   90.00
_cell.angle_beta   90.00
_cell.angle_gamma   90.00
#
_symmetry.space_group_name_H-M   'P 1'
#
loop_
_entity.id
_entity.type
_entity.pdbx_description
1 polymer ?
#
loop_
_entity_poly.entity_id
_entity_poly.type
_entity_poly.pdbx_seq_one_letter_code
_entity_poly.pdbx_strand_id
1 'polypeptide(L)'
;MSKIRSTFNGAASNYEDNAFLQNEIANRLSEKLKVISIKPQTIIDLGSGTGLLSNKTAEIFPNANLVCVDFAQKSLLKNPQNLKVCADAYELPFASNSVDFIVSNLMMQWCPDLKTLFNECFRVLKPQGLFLFTTFGPDTL
;
A
#
# COMPACT_ATOMS: atom_id res chain seq x y z
N MET A 1 -17.03 -17.96 -8.53
CA MET A 1 -16.79 -16.58 -8.06
C MET A 1 -17.00 -16.55 -6.56
N SER A 2 -16.09 -15.96 -5.85
CA SER A 2 -16.14 -15.92 -4.40
C SER A 2 -17.12 -14.88 -3.87
N LYS A 3 -17.49 -15.01 -2.60
CA LYS A 3 -18.27 -13.99 -1.91
C LYS A 3 -17.55 -12.64 -1.87
N ILE A 4 -16.23 -12.65 -1.79
CA ILE A 4 -15.42 -11.43 -1.74
C ILE A 4 -15.64 -10.61 -3.00
N ARG A 5 -15.56 -11.23 -4.16
CA ARG A 5 -15.77 -10.51 -5.41
C ARG A 5 -17.20 -9.98 -5.52
N SER A 6 -18.17 -10.79 -5.13
CA SER A 6 -19.56 -10.36 -5.11
C SER A 6 -19.77 -9.15 -4.20
N THR A 7 -19.11 -9.16 -3.03
CA THR A 7 -19.16 -8.05 -2.07
C THR A 7 -18.62 -6.76 -2.70
N PHE A 8 -17.47 -6.83 -3.36
CA PHE A 8 -16.92 -5.66 -4.03
C PHE A 8 -17.78 -5.15 -5.17
N ASN A 9 -18.35 -6.05 -5.96
CA ASN A 9 -19.17 -5.67 -7.10
C ASN A 9 -20.52 -5.06 -6.68
N GLY A 10 -21.05 -5.46 -5.54
CA GLY A 10 -22.26 -4.89 -4.99
C GLY A 10 -21.98 -3.70 -4.07
N ALA A 11 -21.14 -2.80 -4.47
CA ALA A 11 -20.45 -1.82 -3.63
C ALA A 11 -21.34 -1.01 -2.67
N ALA A 12 -22.51 -0.54 -3.12
CA ALA A 12 -23.33 0.33 -2.29
C ALA A 12 -23.88 -0.38 -1.06
N SER A 13 -24.30 -1.64 -1.20
CA SER A 13 -24.86 -2.43 -0.10
C SER A 13 -23.79 -3.16 0.70
N ASN A 14 -22.54 -3.21 0.20
CA ASN A 14 -21.45 -3.99 0.80
C ASN A 14 -20.30 -3.10 1.28
N TYR A 15 -20.53 -1.79 1.46
CA TYR A 15 -19.48 -0.87 1.86
C TYR A 15 -18.82 -1.30 3.18
N GLU A 16 -19.61 -1.68 4.18
CA GLU A 16 -19.10 -2.08 5.48
C GLU A 16 -18.30 -3.38 5.39
N ASP A 17 -18.75 -4.32 4.55
CA ASP A 17 -18.03 -5.58 4.34
C ASP A 17 -16.68 -5.33 3.66
N ASN A 18 -16.64 -4.42 2.70
CA ASN A 18 -15.40 -4.05 2.02
C ASN A 18 -14.44 -3.36 2.98
N ALA A 19 -14.94 -2.45 3.80
CA ALA A 19 -14.11 -1.77 4.79
C ALA A 19 -13.57 -2.74 5.83
N PHE A 20 -14.38 -3.69 6.28
CA PHE A 20 -13.96 -4.73 7.20
C PHE A 20 -12.85 -5.58 6.59
N LEU A 21 -13.02 -6.03 5.36
CA LEU A 21 -12.03 -6.86 4.68
C LEU A 21 -10.70 -6.13 4.50
N GLN A 22 -10.76 -4.88 4.05
CA GLN A 22 -9.55 -4.07 3.87
C GLN A 22 -8.81 -3.88 5.19
N ASN A 23 -9.55 -3.61 6.26
CA ASN A 23 -8.98 -3.44 7.59
C ASN A 23 -8.33 -4.74 8.08
N GLU A 24 -9.00 -5.87 7.89
CA GLU A 24 -8.47 -7.18 8.30
C GLU A 24 -7.17 -7.51 7.57
N ILE A 25 -7.11 -7.26 6.27
CA ILE A 25 -5.91 -7.51 5.49
C ILE A 25 -4.78 -6.58 5.89
N ALA A 26 -5.08 -5.31 6.14
CA ALA A 26 -4.09 -4.35 6.65
C ALA A 26 -3.56 -4.78 8.02
N ASN A 27 -4.41 -5.30 8.89
CA ASN A 27 -3.99 -5.83 10.18
C ASN A 27 -3.02 -7.01 10.02
N ARG A 28 -3.31 -7.94 9.12
CA ARG A 28 -2.44 -9.08 8.85
C ARG A 28 -1.10 -8.64 8.29
N LEU A 29 -1.10 -7.66 7.41
CA LEU A 29 0.14 -7.12 6.87
C LEU A 29 0.95 -6.44 7.97
N SER A 30 0.31 -5.67 8.84
CA SER A 30 1.00 -5.00 9.94
C SER A 30 1.63 -5.99 10.93
N GLU A 31 0.99 -7.13 11.18
CA GLU A 31 1.58 -8.16 12.03
C GLU A 31 2.88 -8.72 11.41
N LYS A 32 2.93 -8.85 10.09
CA LYS A 32 4.16 -9.25 9.40
C LYS A 32 5.24 -8.18 9.50
N LEU A 33 4.85 -6.90 9.43
CA LEU A 33 5.80 -5.79 9.57
C LEU A 33 6.48 -5.80 10.94
N LYS A 34 5.75 -6.18 11.98
CA LYS A 34 6.29 -6.21 13.34
C LYS A 34 7.42 -7.21 13.53
N VAL A 35 7.46 -8.29 12.74
CA VAL A 35 8.47 -9.34 12.89
C VAL A 35 9.65 -9.18 11.94
N ILE A 36 9.63 -8.19 11.07
CA ILE A 36 10.72 -7.94 10.14
C ILE A 36 11.83 -7.17 10.86
N SER A 37 13.06 -7.71 10.84
CA SER A 37 14.21 -7.09 11.50
C SER A 37 14.90 -6.09 10.57
N ILE A 38 14.22 -5.00 10.23
CA ILE A 38 14.80 -3.91 9.45
C ILE A 38 14.59 -2.60 10.19
N LYS A 39 15.44 -1.63 9.88
CA LYS A 39 15.34 -0.26 10.40
C LYS A 39 15.32 0.71 9.23
N PRO A 40 14.20 0.80 8.51
CA PRO A 40 14.14 1.62 7.31
C PRO A 40 14.18 3.11 7.67
N GLN A 41 14.87 3.89 6.83
CA GLN A 41 14.87 5.34 6.94
C GLN A 41 13.71 5.95 6.17
N THR A 42 13.41 5.42 4.99
CA THR A 42 12.35 5.92 4.11
C THR A 42 11.46 4.78 3.67
N ILE A 43 10.17 4.93 3.93
CA ILE A 43 9.13 3.97 3.57
C ILE A 43 8.13 4.66 2.67
N ILE A 44 7.73 3.99 1.59
CA ILE A 44 6.59 4.40 0.78
C ILE A 44 5.42 3.47 1.09
N ASP A 45 4.26 4.05 1.40
CA ASP A 45 2.98 3.34 1.40
C ASP A 45 2.30 3.62 0.07
N LEU A 46 2.37 2.66 -0.83
CA LEU A 46 1.91 2.80 -2.21
C LEU A 46 0.44 2.41 -2.33
N GLY A 47 -0.38 3.34 -2.83
CA GLY A 47 -1.83 3.18 -2.81
C GLY A 47 -2.37 3.36 -1.40
N SER A 48 -1.88 4.37 -0.69
CA SER A 48 -2.10 4.54 0.75
C SER A 48 -3.55 4.91 1.12
N GLY A 49 -4.28 5.49 0.19
CA GLY A 49 -5.66 5.87 0.41
C GLY A 49 -5.82 6.78 1.63
N THR A 50 -6.78 6.43 2.48
CA THR A 50 -7.11 7.22 3.68
C THR A 50 -6.21 6.93 4.87
N GLY A 51 -5.21 6.06 4.72
CA GLY A 51 -4.19 5.85 5.74
C GLY A 51 -4.32 4.61 6.60
N LEU A 52 -5.11 3.64 6.19
CA LEU A 52 -5.34 2.44 6.98
C LEU A 52 -4.05 1.69 7.32
N LEU A 53 -3.26 1.37 6.31
CA LEU A 53 -1.94 0.75 6.52
C LEU A 53 -0.91 1.79 6.95
N SER A 54 -1.01 3.03 6.46
CA SER A 54 -0.08 4.10 6.79
C SER A 54 0.03 4.31 8.30
N ASN A 55 -1.12 4.37 8.98
CA ASN A 55 -1.13 4.61 10.43
C ASN A 55 -0.46 3.46 11.19
N LYS A 56 -0.70 2.22 10.77
CA LYS A 56 -0.08 1.05 11.38
C LYS A 56 1.43 1.03 11.12
N THR A 57 1.83 1.36 9.92
CA THR A 57 3.25 1.40 9.54
C THR A 57 4.00 2.48 10.33
N ALA A 58 3.38 3.64 10.51
CA ALA A 58 3.97 4.73 11.29
C ALA A 58 4.18 4.33 12.76
N GLU A 59 3.27 3.57 13.33
CA GLU A 59 3.39 3.08 14.70
C GLU A 59 4.54 2.06 14.85
N ILE A 60 4.72 1.21 13.84
CA ILE A 60 5.77 0.17 13.87
C ILE A 60 7.15 0.77 13.64
N PHE A 61 7.25 1.77 12.76
CA PHE A 61 8.51 2.40 12.40
C PHE A 61 8.47 3.91 12.68
N PRO A 62 8.42 4.31 13.95
CA PRO A 62 8.19 5.73 14.31
C PRO A 62 9.33 6.66 13.90
N ASN A 63 10.52 6.11 13.66
CA ASN A 63 11.69 6.91 13.28
C ASN A 63 11.89 6.99 11.76
N ALA A 64 11.06 6.32 10.98
CA ALA A 64 11.17 6.33 9.53
C ALA A 64 10.40 7.53 8.94
N ASN A 65 10.86 7.99 7.78
CA ASN A 65 10.10 8.91 6.96
C ASN A 65 9.11 8.11 6.14
N LEU A 66 7.85 8.17 6.51
CA LEU A 66 6.78 7.45 5.80
C LEU A 66 6.12 8.41 4.80
N VAL A 67 6.21 8.08 3.52
CA VAL A 67 5.60 8.85 2.45
C VAL A 67 4.40 8.09 1.93
N CYS A 68 3.23 8.69 2.05
CA CYS A 68 1.98 8.09 1.57
C CYS A 68 1.73 8.53 0.14
N VAL A 69 1.63 7.57 -0.77
CA VAL A 69 1.47 7.82 -2.19
C VAL A 69 0.14 7.25 -2.65
N ASP A 70 -0.64 8.05 -3.35
CA ASP A 70 -1.87 7.60 -3.96
C ASP A 70 -2.17 8.44 -5.20
N PHE A 71 -2.81 7.85 -6.17
CA PHE A 71 -3.30 8.54 -7.35
C PHE A 71 -4.52 9.40 -7.03
N ALA A 72 -5.32 9.01 -6.05
CA ALA A 72 -6.56 9.68 -5.67
C ALA A 72 -6.31 10.75 -4.61
N GLN A 73 -6.27 12.00 -5.05
CA GLN A 73 -6.05 13.14 -4.16
C GLN A 73 -7.08 13.21 -3.04
N LYS A 74 -8.34 12.91 -3.32
CA LYS A 74 -9.41 12.95 -2.32
C LYS A 74 -9.14 12.00 -1.16
N SER A 75 -8.62 10.81 -1.45
CA SER A 75 -8.27 9.84 -0.42
C SER A 75 -7.10 10.33 0.42
N LEU A 76 -6.09 10.91 -0.23
CA LEU A 76 -4.92 11.45 0.48
C LEU A 76 -5.28 12.60 1.42
N LEU A 77 -6.27 13.42 1.06
CA LEU A 77 -6.70 14.50 1.95
C LEU A 77 -7.27 13.97 3.27
N LYS A 78 -7.77 12.75 3.29
CA LYS A 78 -8.28 12.09 4.49
C LYS A 78 -7.22 11.28 5.24
N ASN A 79 -6.05 11.11 4.64
CA ASN A 79 -4.94 10.42 5.27
C ASN A 79 -4.27 11.35 6.29
N PRO A 80 -4.16 10.96 7.57
CA PRO A 80 -3.64 11.84 8.61
C PRO A 80 -2.13 11.99 8.62
N GLN A 81 -1.40 11.24 7.80
CA GLN A 81 0.06 11.31 7.79
C GLN A 81 0.54 12.62 7.16
N ASN A 82 1.74 13.07 7.54
CA ASN A 82 2.27 14.37 7.15
C ASN A 82 2.84 14.41 5.74
N LEU A 83 3.51 13.33 5.32
CA LEU A 83 4.14 13.26 4.00
C LEU A 83 3.22 12.53 3.04
N LYS A 84 2.61 13.27 2.14
CA LYS A 84 1.63 12.74 1.20
C LYS A 84 1.94 13.23 -0.20
N VAL A 85 1.93 12.33 -1.16
CA VAL A 85 2.23 12.63 -2.56
C VAL A 85 1.15 12.03 -3.45
N CYS A 86 0.50 12.86 -4.24
CA CYS A 86 -0.43 12.40 -5.27
C CYS A 86 0.39 12.06 -6.52
N ALA A 87 0.48 10.79 -6.85
CA ALA A 87 1.31 10.33 -7.96
C ALA A 87 0.81 9.03 -8.55
N ASP A 88 1.19 8.81 -9.80
CA ASP A 88 0.97 7.57 -10.52
C ASP A 88 2.05 6.56 -10.09
N ALA A 89 1.62 5.36 -9.72
CA ALA A 89 2.54 4.30 -9.30
C ALA A 89 3.47 3.84 -10.42
N TYR A 90 3.10 4.08 -11.67
CA TYR A 90 3.95 3.77 -12.82
C TYR A 90 5.07 4.79 -13.05
N GLU A 91 4.97 5.95 -12.42
CA GLU A 91 5.94 7.05 -12.56
C GLU A 91 6.12 7.72 -11.21
N LEU A 92 6.85 7.08 -10.31
CA LEU A 92 7.05 7.58 -8.96
C LEU A 92 8.02 8.77 -8.94
N PRO A 93 7.66 9.86 -8.24
CA PRO A 93 8.49 11.07 -8.19
C PRO A 93 9.64 10.96 -7.18
N PHE A 94 10.33 9.84 -7.19
CA PHE A 94 11.45 9.58 -6.31
C PHE A 94 12.67 9.18 -7.13
N ALA A 95 13.83 9.53 -6.63
CA ALA A 95 15.10 9.15 -7.28
C ALA A 95 15.27 7.63 -7.25
N SER A 96 16.02 7.11 -8.20
CA SER A 96 16.42 5.70 -8.18
C SER A 96 17.23 5.40 -6.92
N ASN A 97 17.04 4.21 -6.36
CA ASN A 97 17.81 3.74 -5.20
C ASN A 97 17.69 4.67 -3.99
N SER A 98 16.51 5.22 -3.73
CA SER A 98 16.31 6.19 -2.66
C SER A 98 15.45 5.69 -1.50
N VAL A 99 14.77 4.56 -1.64
CA VAL A 99 13.78 4.08 -0.69
C VAL A 99 14.20 2.74 -0.13
N ASP A 100 14.05 2.56 1.17
CA ASP A 100 14.42 1.32 1.85
C ASP A 100 13.31 0.28 1.80
N PHE A 101 12.06 0.73 1.82
CA PHE A 101 10.93 -0.17 2.00
C PHE A 101 9.70 0.39 1.30
N ILE A 102 9.01 -0.46 0.56
CA ILE A 102 7.70 -0.15 -0.02
C ILE A 102 6.69 -1.12 0.56
N VAL A 103 5.60 -0.60 1.11
CA VAL A 103 4.45 -1.38 1.55
C VAL A 103 3.25 -0.99 0.70
N SER A 104 2.39 -1.96 0.40
CA SER A 104 1.17 -1.70 -0.37
C SER A 104 0.09 -2.68 0.00
N ASN A 105 -1.11 -2.17 0.28
CA ASN A 105 -2.24 -2.99 0.68
C ASN A 105 -3.35 -2.92 -0.37
N LEU A 106 -3.57 -4.03 -1.06
CA LEU A 106 -4.69 -4.22 -1.99
C LEU A 106 -4.74 -3.21 -3.13
N MET A 107 -3.59 -2.77 -3.63
CA MET A 107 -3.52 -1.85 -4.76
C MET A 107 -3.31 -2.59 -6.09
N MET A 108 -2.59 -3.72 -6.08
CA MET A 108 -2.11 -4.40 -7.29
C MET A 108 -3.23 -4.85 -8.22
N GLN A 109 -4.39 -5.22 -7.69
CA GLN A 109 -5.53 -5.67 -8.51
C GLN A 109 -6.07 -4.57 -9.42
N TRP A 110 -5.77 -3.30 -9.14
CA TRP A 110 -6.20 -2.17 -9.95
C TRP A 110 -5.16 -1.74 -10.98
N CYS A 111 -4.04 -2.45 -11.06
CA CYS A 111 -2.92 -2.11 -11.94
C CYS A 111 -2.88 -3.09 -13.11
N PRO A 112 -3.29 -2.69 -14.31
CA PRO A 112 -3.28 -3.59 -15.48
C PRO A 112 -1.88 -3.97 -15.96
N ASP A 113 -0.89 -3.15 -15.69
CA ASP A 113 0.49 -3.38 -16.13
C ASP A 113 1.41 -3.60 -14.95
N LEU A 114 1.38 -4.82 -14.40
CA LEU A 114 2.19 -5.19 -13.24
C LEU A 114 3.68 -5.12 -13.52
N LYS A 115 4.10 -5.41 -14.74
CA LYS A 115 5.52 -5.36 -15.09
C LYS A 115 6.07 -3.95 -14.94
N THR A 116 5.36 -2.96 -15.49
CA THR A 116 5.76 -1.56 -15.37
C THR A 116 5.74 -1.12 -13.91
N LEU A 117 4.71 -1.53 -13.16
CA LEU A 117 4.61 -1.21 -11.73
C LEU A 117 5.81 -1.73 -10.95
N PHE A 118 6.13 -3.01 -11.11
CA PHE A 118 7.24 -3.62 -10.39
C PHE A 118 8.59 -3.03 -10.81
N ASN A 119 8.77 -2.75 -12.11
CA ASN A 119 10.00 -2.10 -12.57
C ASN A 119 10.18 -0.74 -11.90
N GLU A 120 9.11 0.02 -11.77
CA GLU A 120 9.17 1.34 -11.14
C GLU A 120 9.45 1.23 -9.64
N CYS A 121 8.79 0.31 -8.95
CA CYS A 121 9.05 0.06 -7.53
C CYS A 121 10.51 -0.36 -7.30
N PHE A 122 11.02 -1.27 -8.12
CA PHE A 122 12.41 -1.71 -8.00
C PHE A 122 13.41 -0.62 -8.37
N ARG A 123 13.03 0.29 -9.26
CA ARG A 123 13.89 1.43 -9.59
C ARG A 123 14.14 2.32 -8.38
N VAL A 124 13.08 2.63 -7.62
CA VAL A 124 13.19 3.54 -6.47
C VAL A 124 13.75 2.86 -5.23
N LEU A 125 13.64 1.54 -5.12
CA LEU A 125 14.20 0.80 -4.00
C LEU A 125 15.70 0.73 -4.09
N LYS A 126 16.35 0.87 -2.92
CA LYS A 126 17.78 0.58 -2.79
C LYS A 126 18.05 -0.89 -3.10
N PRO A 127 19.29 -1.29 -3.46
CA PRO A 127 19.60 -2.67 -3.85
C PRO A 127 19.16 -3.74 -2.85
N GLN A 128 19.12 -3.44 -1.57
CA GLN A 128 18.65 -4.38 -0.55
C GLN A 128 17.31 -3.97 0.03
N GLY A 129 16.60 -3.12 -0.68
CA GLY A 129 15.28 -2.67 -0.26
C GLY A 129 14.24 -3.78 -0.31
N LEU A 130 13.20 -3.62 0.47
CA LEU A 130 12.15 -4.62 0.60
C LEU A 130 10.84 -4.08 0.05
N PHE A 131 10.14 -4.92 -0.71
CA PHE A 131 8.79 -4.63 -1.20
C PHE A 131 7.83 -5.68 -0.63
N LEU A 132 6.90 -5.22 0.19
CA LEU A 132 5.89 -6.09 0.79
C LEU A 132 4.50 -5.59 0.41
N PHE A 133 3.69 -6.46 -0.17
CA PHE A 133 2.37 -6.05 -0.64
C PHE A 133 1.34 -7.15 -0.40
N THR A 134 0.08 -6.76 -0.41
CA THR A 134 -1.06 -7.68 -0.43
C THR A 134 -1.87 -7.45 -1.70
N THR A 135 -2.48 -8.51 -2.19
CA THR A 135 -3.40 -8.46 -3.32
C THR A 135 -4.37 -9.63 -3.20
N PHE A 136 -5.49 -9.54 -3.90
CA PHE A 136 -6.36 -10.69 -3.99
C PHE A 136 -5.79 -11.70 -4.99
N GLY A 137 -5.70 -12.96 -4.58
CA GLY A 137 -5.37 -14.04 -5.48
C GLY A 137 -6.56 -14.42 -6.35
N PRO A 138 -6.33 -15.20 -7.43
CA PRO A 138 -7.41 -15.60 -8.33
C PRO A 138 -8.55 -16.34 -7.63
N ASP A 139 -8.24 -17.10 -6.59
CA ASP A 139 -9.21 -17.94 -5.89
C ASP A 139 -10.02 -17.18 -4.84
N THR A 140 -9.64 -15.97 -4.51
CA THR A 140 -10.36 -15.12 -3.56
C THR A 140 -11.34 -14.19 -4.25
N LEU A 141 -11.23 -14.03 -5.52
CA LEU A 141 -12.09 -13.19 -6.34
C LEU A 141 -13.01 -14.04 -7.18
#